data_f9fc76bef630456ca4f81a6e12c65e23
#
_entry.id   f9fc76bef630456ca4f81a6e12c65e23
#
_cell.length_a   1.000
_cell.length_b   1.000
_cell.length_c   1.000
_cell.angle_alpha   90.00
_cell.angle_beta   90.00
_cell.angle_gamma   90.00
#
_symmetry.space_group_name_H-M   'P 1'
#
loop_
_entity.id
_entity.type
_entity.pdbx_description
1 polymer ?
#
loop_
_entity_poly.entity_id
_entity_poly.type
_entity_poly.pdbx_seq_one_letter_code
_entity_poly.pdbx_strand_id
1 'polypeptide(L)'
;MKSILCTIILVSAASIGFTQTKNGEGTSANSVEQQIINLERERLKAFAQADKTAFERLVTDDLTITHGYGEVLTKAQEMAVMRPSTPERPLPALSVEDPKVRVYGDAAVMTGSLVETNRDGRRELVLRFTNTYVKQKEQWRMVAGQLTTLSRERAIAKVDPKIYDAYVGQYRNPRGRILAVIREGDRLMIEVGGQKVEIFPESETQFFFKEDDVLLVFVKDEQGRVVRLINRRPNGDVVQETKIK
;
A
#
# COMPACT_ATOMS: atom_id res chain seq x y z
N MET A 1 -11.58 -81.13 12.35
CA MET A 1 -10.59 -80.99 11.25
C MET A 1 -11.29 -80.31 10.08
N LYS A 2 -11.22 -79.00 9.99
CA LYS A 2 -11.65 -78.23 8.81
C LYS A 2 -10.58 -77.14 8.57
N SER A 3 -9.81 -77.30 7.53
CA SER A 3 -8.83 -76.36 7.00
C SER A 3 -9.57 -75.15 6.41
N ILE A 4 -9.20 -73.95 6.84
CA ILE A 4 -9.66 -72.70 6.24
C ILE A 4 -8.49 -72.19 5.40
N LEU A 5 -8.72 -72.18 4.09
CA LEU A 5 -7.79 -71.63 3.08
C LEU A 5 -7.94 -70.13 3.06
N CYS A 6 -6.90 -69.39 3.43
CA CYS A 6 -6.89 -67.95 3.42
C CYS A 6 -6.32 -67.51 2.06
N THR A 7 -7.21 -66.97 1.20
CA THR A 7 -6.82 -66.43 -0.12
C THR A 7 -6.31 -64.99 0.08
N ILE A 8 -5.01 -64.78 -0.16
CA ILE A 8 -4.40 -63.46 -0.16
C ILE A 8 -4.63 -62.83 -1.53
N ILE A 9 -5.44 -61.75 -1.57
CA ILE A 9 -5.58 -60.93 -2.77
C ILE A 9 -4.47 -59.90 -2.75
N LEU A 10 -3.51 -60.01 -3.69
CA LEU A 10 -2.52 -58.99 -3.97
C LEU A 10 -3.19 -57.87 -4.74
N VAL A 11 -3.34 -56.68 -4.10
CA VAL A 11 -3.67 -55.46 -4.76
C VAL A 11 -2.39 -54.80 -5.25
N SER A 12 -2.15 -54.84 -6.55
CA SER A 12 -1.05 -54.12 -7.18
C SER A 12 -1.38 -52.61 -7.22
N ALA A 13 -0.72 -51.83 -6.37
CA ALA A 13 -0.74 -50.40 -6.44
C ALA A 13 0.03 -49.90 -7.66
N ALA A 14 -0.66 -49.44 -8.68
CA ALA A 14 -0.07 -48.71 -9.79
C ALA A 14 0.36 -47.33 -9.29
N SER A 15 1.68 -47.17 -9.10
CA SER A 15 2.29 -45.87 -8.82
C SER A 15 2.19 -45.00 -10.09
N ILE A 16 1.27 -44.03 -10.12
CA ILE A 16 1.29 -42.99 -11.13
C ILE A 16 2.45 -42.05 -10.75
N GLY A 17 3.58 -42.26 -11.40
CA GLY A 17 4.71 -41.35 -11.30
C GLY A 17 4.37 -40.03 -11.94
N PHE A 18 4.15 -38.99 -11.12
CA PHE A 18 4.21 -37.64 -11.59
C PHE A 18 5.67 -37.32 -11.93
N THR A 19 6.01 -37.41 -13.19
CA THR A 19 7.25 -36.86 -13.70
C THR A 19 7.15 -35.34 -13.66
N GLN A 20 7.76 -34.74 -12.65
CA GLN A 20 8.05 -33.32 -12.61
C GLN A 20 9.09 -33.06 -13.72
N THR A 21 8.62 -32.62 -14.88
CA THR A 21 9.49 -32.07 -15.91
C THR A 21 10.13 -30.81 -15.36
N LYS A 22 11.41 -30.89 -14.98
CA LYS A 22 12.28 -29.73 -14.84
C LYS A 22 12.35 -29.07 -16.22
N ASN A 23 11.55 -28.03 -16.42
CA ASN A 23 11.73 -27.16 -17.57
C ASN A 23 13.06 -26.44 -17.40
N GLY A 24 13.92 -26.65 -18.37
CA GLY A 24 15.25 -26.10 -18.44
C GLY A 24 15.26 -24.59 -18.39
N GLU A 25 16.31 -24.08 -17.80
CA GLU A 25 16.74 -22.70 -17.87
C GLU A 25 16.93 -22.28 -19.33
N GLY A 26 15.89 -21.69 -19.91
CA GLY A 26 15.89 -21.09 -21.24
C GLY A 26 15.97 -19.57 -21.10
N THR A 27 17.03 -19.02 -21.60
CA THR A 27 17.36 -17.60 -21.94
C THR A 27 16.22 -16.59 -21.73
N SER A 28 16.38 -15.76 -20.77
CA SER A 28 15.40 -14.95 -20.05
C SER A 28 14.83 -13.70 -20.76
N ALA A 29 15.08 -13.45 -22.02
CA ALA A 29 14.61 -12.20 -22.65
C ALA A 29 13.15 -12.21 -23.11
N ASN A 30 12.47 -13.38 -23.14
CA ASN A 30 11.10 -13.54 -23.64
C ASN A 30 10.20 -14.42 -22.77
N SER A 31 10.50 -14.63 -21.49
CA SER A 31 9.58 -15.37 -20.62
C SER A 31 8.29 -14.55 -20.39
N VAL A 32 7.16 -15.22 -20.23
CA VAL A 32 5.87 -14.57 -19.92
C VAL A 32 6.02 -13.72 -18.65
N GLU A 33 6.77 -14.20 -17.68
CA GLU A 33 7.06 -13.46 -16.44
C GLU A 33 7.74 -12.12 -16.72
N GLN A 34 8.74 -12.11 -17.60
CA GLN A 34 9.43 -10.87 -17.97
C GLN A 34 8.53 -9.92 -18.77
N GLN A 35 7.64 -10.45 -19.62
CA GLN A 35 6.63 -9.66 -20.33
C GLN A 35 5.70 -8.96 -19.35
N ILE A 36 5.20 -9.66 -18.31
CA ILE A 36 4.33 -9.10 -17.28
C ILE A 36 5.07 -8.02 -16.46
N ILE A 37 6.32 -8.26 -16.06
CA ILE A 37 7.13 -7.28 -15.34
C ILE A 37 7.34 -6.02 -16.17
N ASN A 38 7.65 -6.16 -17.45
CA ASN A 38 7.85 -5.04 -18.35
C ASN A 38 6.54 -4.26 -18.58
N LEU A 39 5.42 -4.98 -18.77
CA LEU A 39 4.09 -4.36 -18.89
C LEU A 39 3.76 -3.50 -17.67
N GLU A 40 4.02 -4.00 -16.46
CA GLU A 40 3.77 -3.22 -15.24
C GLU A 40 4.64 -1.96 -15.17
N ARG A 41 5.91 -2.05 -15.52
CA ARG A 41 6.81 -0.89 -15.58
C ARG A 41 6.34 0.14 -16.60
N GLU A 42 5.89 -0.30 -17.78
CA GLU A 42 5.34 0.57 -18.81
C GLU A 42 4.04 1.24 -18.35
N ARG A 43 3.16 0.49 -17.66
CA ARG A 43 1.92 1.02 -17.12
C ARG A 43 2.17 2.11 -16.07
N LEU A 44 3.09 1.88 -15.14
CA LEU A 44 3.48 2.89 -14.14
C LEU A 44 4.12 4.11 -14.80
N LYS A 45 4.95 3.92 -15.81
CA LYS A 45 5.52 5.03 -16.59
C LYS A 45 4.44 5.83 -17.30
N ALA A 46 3.51 5.16 -17.96
CA ALA A 46 2.37 5.81 -18.63
C ALA A 46 1.53 6.62 -17.64
N PHE A 47 1.25 6.04 -16.45
CA PHE A 47 0.55 6.73 -15.37
C PHE A 47 1.30 7.99 -14.91
N ALA A 48 2.59 7.86 -14.60
CA ALA A 48 3.41 8.98 -14.12
C ALA A 48 3.59 10.10 -15.18
N GLN A 49 3.54 9.77 -16.46
CA GLN A 49 3.63 10.73 -17.56
C GLN A 49 2.26 11.27 -18.00
N ALA A 50 1.16 10.79 -17.40
CA ALA A 50 -0.22 11.03 -17.84
C ALA A 50 -0.47 10.67 -19.32
N ASP A 51 0.28 9.68 -19.82
CA ASP A 51 0.06 9.13 -21.17
C ASP A 51 -1.14 8.17 -21.14
N LYS A 52 -2.33 8.77 -21.29
CA LYS A 52 -3.59 8.03 -21.27
C LYS A 52 -3.68 7.00 -22.38
N THR A 53 -3.13 7.31 -23.55
CA THR A 53 -3.15 6.40 -24.71
C THR A 53 -2.29 5.16 -24.45
N ALA A 54 -1.10 5.32 -23.91
CA ALA A 54 -0.26 4.19 -23.53
C ALA A 54 -0.92 3.38 -22.39
N PHE A 55 -1.43 4.04 -21.35
CA PHE A 55 -2.11 3.38 -20.24
C PHE A 55 -3.29 2.53 -20.72
N GLU A 56 -4.14 3.08 -21.61
CA GLU A 56 -5.31 2.41 -22.14
C GLU A 56 -5.00 1.09 -22.85
N ARG A 57 -3.87 1.00 -23.55
CA ARG A 57 -3.43 -0.23 -24.23
C ARG A 57 -2.94 -1.32 -23.28
N LEU A 58 -2.46 -0.95 -22.10
CA LEU A 58 -1.84 -1.84 -21.13
C LEU A 58 -2.85 -2.44 -20.14
N VAL A 59 -4.10 -1.93 -20.13
CA VAL A 59 -5.14 -2.38 -19.21
C VAL A 59 -6.39 -2.81 -19.98
N THR A 60 -7.24 -3.62 -19.36
CA THR A 60 -8.54 -4.02 -19.92
C THR A 60 -9.58 -2.91 -19.74
N ASP A 61 -10.72 -3.01 -20.45
CA ASP A 61 -11.79 -2.02 -20.34
C ASP A 61 -12.53 -2.10 -18.99
N ASP A 62 -12.55 -3.27 -18.39
CA ASP A 62 -13.13 -3.57 -17.09
C ASP A 62 -12.13 -3.50 -15.92
N LEU A 63 -10.98 -2.85 -16.13
CA LEU A 63 -9.99 -2.65 -15.06
C LEU A 63 -10.61 -2.11 -13.79
N THR A 64 -10.22 -2.69 -12.65
CA THR A 64 -10.45 -2.13 -11.32
C THR A 64 -9.16 -2.15 -10.49
N ILE A 65 -8.90 -1.06 -9.75
CA ILE A 65 -7.78 -0.99 -8.80
C ILE A 65 -8.32 -0.62 -7.43
N THR A 66 -8.04 -1.46 -6.45
CA THR A 66 -8.28 -1.14 -5.03
C THR A 66 -7.03 -0.46 -4.48
N HIS A 67 -7.17 0.81 -4.12
CA HIS A 67 -6.10 1.60 -3.52
C HIS A 67 -5.89 1.26 -2.05
N GLY A 68 -4.74 1.62 -1.49
CA GLY A 68 -4.30 1.25 -0.14
C GLY A 68 -5.25 1.68 0.99
N TYR A 69 -6.22 2.56 0.70
CA TYR A 69 -7.25 3.03 1.64
C TYR A 69 -8.63 2.43 1.38
N GLY A 70 -8.71 1.40 0.53
CA GLY A 70 -9.95 0.70 0.22
C GLY A 70 -10.82 1.35 -0.87
N GLU A 71 -10.40 2.50 -1.43
CA GLU A 71 -11.08 3.08 -2.60
C GLU A 71 -10.87 2.19 -3.82
N VAL A 72 -11.94 1.91 -4.56
CA VAL A 72 -11.90 1.13 -5.81
C VAL A 72 -12.14 2.07 -6.97
N LEU A 73 -11.15 2.18 -7.86
CA LEU A 73 -11.25 3.00 -9.06
C LEU A 73 -11.36 2.11 -10.31
N THR A 74 -12.24 2.51 -11.22
CA THR A 74 -12.36 1.96 -12.57
C THR A 74 -11.29 2.54 -13.49
N LYS A 75 -11.09 1.94 -14.68
CA LYS A 75 -10.20 2.46 -15.73
C LYS A 75 -10.43 3.95 -16.00
N ALA A 76 -11.68 4.37 -16.15
CA ALA A 76 -12.01 5.77 -16.43
C ALA A 76 -11.62 6.70 -15.27
N GLN A 77 -11.83 6.28 -14.03
CA GLN A 77 -11.47 7.04 -12.83
C GLN A 77 -9.95 7.11 -12.64
N GLU A 78 -9.23 6.00 -12.87
CA GLU A 78 -7.75 5.99 -12.89
C GLU A 78 -7.21 6.99 -13.92
N MET A 79 -7.74 6.97 -15.14
CA MET A 79 -7.34 7.91 -16.19
C MET A 79 -7.71 9.36 -15.88
N ALA A 80 -8.77 9.60 -15.11
CA ALA A 80 -9.18 10.95 -14.70
C ALA A 80 -8.23 11.58 -13.68
N VAL A 81 -7.60 10.78 -12.83
CA VAL A 81 -6.64 11.26 -11.81
C VAL A 81 -5.20 11.37 -12.33
N MET A 82 -4.89 10.82 -13.51
CA MET A 82 -3.59 10.94 -14.14
C MET A 82 -3.26 12.41 -14.44
N ARG A 83 -2.11 12.87 -13.96
CA ARG A 83 -1.64 14.25 -14.14
C ARG A 83 -0.15 14.25 -14.49
N PRO A 84 0.30 15.09 -15.43
CA PRO A 84 1.71 15.19 -15.72
C PRO A 84 2.46 15.80 -14.53
N SER A 85 3.72 15.37 -14.37
CA SER A 85 4.65 16.02 -13.47
C SER A 85 5.02 17.40 -14.00
N THR A 86 4.99 18.42 -13.13
CA THR A 86 5.46 19.77 -13.45
C THR A 86 6.53 20.21 -12.45
N PRO A 87 7.35 21.24 -12.75
CA PRO A 87 8.31 21.77 -11.80
C PRO A 87 7.69 22.19 -10.46
N GLU A 88 6.46 22.75 -10.50
CA GLU A 88 5.70 23.23 -9.33
C GLU A 88 5.06 22.08 -8.57
N ARG A 89 4.74 20.99 -9.26
CA ARG A 89 4.11 19.80 -8.71
C ARG A 89 4.78 18.55 -9.25
N PRO A 90 5.98 18.25 -8.77
CA PRO A 90 6.70 17.04 -9.17
C PRO A 90 5.97 15.80 -8.64
N LEU A 91 5.90 14.78 -9.49
CA LEU A 91 5.50 13.46 -9.05
C LEU A 91 6.70 12.69 -8.54
N PRO A 92 6.52 11.82 -7.52
CA PRO A 92 7.58 10.93 -7.07
C PRO A 92 7.95 9.94 -8.17
N ALA A 93 9.17 9.46 -8.15
CA ALA A 93 9.58 8.33 -8.99
C ALA A 93 8.95 7.05 -8.44
N LEU A 94 8.30 6.28 -9.34
CA LEU A 94 7.69 5.00 -9.02
C LEU A 94 8.59 3.86 -9.49
N SER A 95 8.85 2.89 -8.63
CA SER A 95 9.60 1.68 -8.98
C SER A 95 8.92 0.43 -8.45
N VAL A 96 9.10 -0.67 -9.18
CA VAL A 96 8.67 -2.01 -8.75
C VAL A 96 9.87 -2.74 -8.19
N GLU A 97 9.75 -3.20 -6.96
CA GLU A 97 10.76 -4.00 -6.27
C GLU A 97 10.22 -5.40 -5.95
N ASP A 98 11.11 -6.39 -5.97
CA ASP A 98 10.85 -7.80 -5.66
C ASP A 98 9.64 -8.40 -6.42
N PRO A 99 9.51 -8.20 -7.74
CA PRO A 99 8.39 -8.73 -8.50
C PRO A 99 8.44 -10.26 -8.53
N LYS A 100 7.30 -10.89 -8.25
CA LYS A 100 7.09 -12.34 -8.38
C LYS A 100 5.86 -12.55 -9.24
N VAL A 101 6.04 -13.23 -10.36
CA VAL A 101 4.98 -13.54 -11.32
C VAL A 101 4.67 -15.03 -11.28
N ARG A 102 3.37 -15.35 -11.29
CA ARG A 102 2.86 -16.73 -11.42
C ARG A 102 1.89 -16.73 -12.59
N VAL A 103 2.09 -17.66 -13.53
CA VAL A 103 1.32 -17.77 -14.78
C VAL A 103 0.40 -18.99 -14.70
N TYR A 104 -0.86 -18.81 -15.09
CA TYR A 104 -1.92 -19.80 -15.09
C TYR A 104 -2.66 -19.77 -16.43
N GLY A 105 -2.09 -20.36 -17.47
CA GLY A 105 -2.63 -20.28 -18.84
C GLY A 105 -2.65 -18.82 -19.33
N ASP A 106 -3.82 -18.31 -19.66
CA ASP A 106 -4.04 -16.94 -20.11
C ASP A 106 -4.26 -15.93 -18.95
N ALA A 107 -4.00 -16.33 -17.72
CA ALA A 107 -3.99 -15.46 -16.55
C ALA A 107 -2.62 -15.45 -15.88
N ALA A 108 -2.25 -14.31 -15.28
CA ALA A 108 -1.06 -14.19 -14.45
C ALA A 108 -1.33 -13.32 -13.24
N VAL A 109 -0.65 -13.63 -12.13
CA VAL A 109 -0.68 -12.83 -10.91
C VAL A 109 0.75 -12.37 -10.61
N MET A 110 0.91 -11.06 -10.43
CA MET A 110 2.16 -10.45 -10.02
C MET A 110 2.00 -9.84 -8.63
N THR A 111 2.94 -10.15 -7.75
CA THR A 111 3.07 -9.52 -6.44
C THR A 111 4.42 -8.83 -6.32
N GLY A 112 4.50 -7.79 -5.50
CA GLY A 112 5.75 -7.06 -5.29
C GLY A 112 5.54 -5.85 -4.39
N SER A 113 6.52 -4.95 -4.40
CA SER A 113 6.43 -3.66 -3.75
C SER A 113 6.44 -2.54 -4.80
N LEU A 114 5.53 -1.59 -4.65
CA LEU A 114 5.58 -0.31 -5.36
C LEU A 114 6.23 0.70 -4.41
N VAL A 115 7.32 1.30 -4.85
CA VAL A 115 8.10 2.24 -4.05
C VAL A 115 8.04 3.61 -4.68
N GLU A 116 7.63 4.60 -3.88
CA GLU A 116 7.72 6.01 -4.22
C GLU A 116 9.01 6.60 -3.65
N THR A 117 9.75 7.28 -4.51
CA THR A 117 11.01 7.93 -4.13
C THR A 117 10.91 9.41 -4.48
N ASN A 118 11.22 10.27 -3.50
CA ASN A 118 11.26 11.70 -3.72
C ASN A 118 12.53 12.14 -4.50
N ARG A 119 12.63 13.46 -4.77
CA ARG A 119 13.77 14.03 -5.51
C ARG A 119 15.11 13.85 -4.83
N ASP A 120 15.12 13.75 -3.49
CA ASP A 120 16.34 13.57 -2.70
C ASP A 120 16.75 12.09 -2.61
N GLY A 121 16.08 11.20 -3.34
CA GLY A 121 16.35 9.78 -3.34
C GLY A 121 15.83 9.04 -2.09
N ARG A 122 15.01 9.69 -1.27
CA ARG A 122 14.40 9.04 -0.08
C ARG A 122 13.15 8.28 -0.48
N ARG A 123 13.01 7.07 0.05
CA ARG A 123 11.78 6.27 -0.06
C ARG A 123 10.71 6.92 0.82
N GLU A 124 9.63 7.40 0.22
CA GLU A 124 8.53 8.07 0.95
C GLU A 124 7.38 7.12 1.25
N LEU A 125 7.07 6.23 0.31
CA LEU A 125 5.98 5.30 0.45
C LEU A 125 6.40 3.93 -0.11
N VAL A 126 6.00 2.88 0.60
CA VAL A 126 6.11 1.50 0.13
C VAL A 126 4.73 0.86 0.24
N LEU A 127 4.22 0.41 -0.91
CA LEU A 127 2.97 -0.33 -1.00
C LEU A 127 3.28 -1.78 -1.37
N ARG A 128 2.56 -2.74 -0.80
CA ARG A 128 2.47 -4.08 -1.38
C ARG A 128 1.39 -4.07 -2.43
N PHE A 129 1.63 -4.80 -3.52
CA PHE A 129 0.60 -4.95 -4.54
C PHE A 129 0.39 -6.41 -4.93
N THR A 130 -0.83 -6.67 -5.38
CA THR A 130 -1.22 -7.89 -6.08
C THR A 130 -1.97 -7.46 -7.33
N ASN A 131 -1.36 -7.69 -8.50
CA ASN A 131 -1.95 -7.34 -9.79
C ASN A 131 -2.26 -8.60 -10.57
N THR A 132 -3.40 -8.60 -11.24
CA THR A 132 -3.86 -9.69 -12.11
C THR A 132 -3.84 -9.23 -13.57
N TYR A 133 -3.32 -10.09 -14.41
CA TYR A 133 -3.20 -9.88 -15.85
C TYR A 133 -3.92 -10.98 -16.59
N VAL A 134 -4.48 -10.66 -17.73
CA VAL A 134 -5.12 -11.60 -18.66
C VAL A 134 -4.54 -11.43 -20.06
N LYS A 135 -4.43 -12.53 -20.78
CA LYS A 135 -4.01 -12.53 -22.18
C LYS A 135 -5.23 -12.45 -23.08
N GLN A 136 -5.38 -11.34 -23.80
CA GLN A 136 -6.46 -11.10 -24.74
C GLN A 136 -5.88 -10.81 -26.13
N LYS A 137 -6.30 -11.55 -27.15
CA LYS A 137 -5.80 -11.38 -28.52
C LYS A 137 -4.27 -11.36 -28.59
N GLU A 138 -3.65 -12.35 -27.92
CA GLU A 138 -2.19 -12.53 -27.81
C GLU A 138 -1.45 -11.40 -27.04
N GLN A 139 -2.15 -10.48 -26.39
CA GLN A 139 -1.56 -9.40 -25.61
C GLN A 139 -1.93 -9.51 -24.13
N TRP A 140 -0.95 -9.40 -23.25
CA TRP A 140 -1.18 -9.30 -21.83
C TRP A 140 -1.68 -7.90 -21.46
N ARG A 141 -2.69 -7.83 -20.59
CA ARG A 141 -3.26 -6.58 -20.04
C ARG A 141 -3.60 -6.77 -18.59
N MET A 142 -3.45 -5.70 -17.79
CA MET A 142 -3.87 -5.72 -16.41
C MET A 142 -5.39 -5.60 -16.31
N VAL A 143 -6.02 -6.49 -15.53
CA VAL A 143 -7.50 -6.51 -15.33
C VAL A 143 -7.87 -6.07 -13.92
N ALA A 144 -7.02 -6.33 -12.92
CA ALA A 144 -7.27 -5.92 -11.55
C ALA A 144 -5.98 -5.63 -10.81
N GLY A 145 -6.02 -4.72 -9.86
CA GLY A 145 -4.94 -4.42 -8.95
C GLY A 145 -5.43 -4.18 -7.54
N GLN A 146 -4.60 -4.53 -6.58
CA GLN A 146 -4.79 -4.16 -5.19
C GLN A 146 -3.49 -3.65 -4.62
N LEU A 147 -3.58 -2.49 -3.97
CA LEU A 147 -2.50 -1.87 -3.22
C LEU A 147 -2.78 -2.00 -1.72
N THR A 148 -1.77 -2.26 -0.94
CA THR A 148 -1.83 -2.28 0.52
C THR A 148 -0.75 -1.39 1.05
N THR A 149 -1.14 -0.34 1.78
CA THR A 149 -0.19 0.54 2.46
C THR A 149 0.51 -0.24 3.56
N LEU A 150 1.84 -0.21 3.55
CA LEU A 150 2.62 -0.74 4.66
C LEU A 150 2.78 0.37 5.69
N SER A 151 2.33 0.10 6.92
CA SER A 151 2.67 0.98 8.04
C SER A 151 4.19 1.04 8.18
N ARG A 152 4.75 2.25 8.18
CA ARG A 152 6.17 2.41 8.50
C ARG A 152 6.41 1.98 9.94
N GLU A 153 7.39 1.12 10.17
CA GLU A 153 7.95 0.97 11.51
C GLU A 153 8.60 2.31 11.89
N ARG A 154 7.86 3.13 12.62
CA ARG A 154 8.38 4.38 13.16
C ARG A 154 9.04 4.10 14.50
N ALA A 155 10.26 4.59 14.67
CA ALA A 155 10.93 4.52 15.97
C ALA A 155 10.21 5.45 16.96
N ILE A 156 9.84 4.91 18.12
CA ILE A 156 9.27 5.71 19.20
C ILE A 156 10.42 6.50 19.85
N ALA A 157 10.36 7.82 19.74
CA ALA A 157 11.33 8.70 20.34
C ALA A 157 11.15 8.75 21.88
N LYS A 158 12.25 8.88 22.61
CA LYS A 158 12.21 9.18 24.03
C LYS A 158 11.95 10.66 24.21
N VAL A 159 10.77 11.02 24.69
CA VAL A 159 10.39 12.39 25.04
C VAL A 159 10.02 12.44 26.52
N ASP A 160 10.21 13.59 27.18
CA ASP A 160 9.73 13.79 28.55
C ASP A 160 8.19 13.86 28.52
N PRO A 161 7.46 12.95 29.20
CA PRO A 161 5.99 12.98 29.20
C PRO A 161 5.38 14.28 29.74
N LYS A 162 6.13 15.12 30.42
CA LYS A 162 5.68 16.44 30.89
C LYS A 162 5.31 17.36 29.73
N ILE A 163 5.91 17.20 28.55
CA ILE A 163 5.56 18.00 27.38
C ILE A 163 4.11 17.75 26.90
N TYR A 164 3.53 16.60 27.25
CA TYR A 164 2.18 16.21 26.82
C TYR A 164 1.10 17.13 27.36
N ASP A 165 1.32 17.78 28.52
CA ASP A 165 0.38 18.74 29.10
C ASP A 165 0.12 19.93 28.17
N ALA A 166 1.11 20.33 27.38
CA ALA A 166 0.97 21.40 26.38
C ALA A 166 0.05 21.00 25.22
N TYR A 167 -0.07 19.70 24.92
CA TYR A 167 -0.85 19.17 23.80
C TYR A 167 -2.29 18.88 24.20
N VAL A 168 -2.57 18.62 25.47
CA VAL A 168 -3.92 18.35 25.97
C VAL A 168 -4.87 19.48 25.60
N GLY A 169 -6.08 19.10 25.14
CA GLY A 169 -7.12 20.04 24.81
C GLY A 169 -8.04 19.58 23.69
N GLN A 170 -8.93 20.44 23.27
CA GLN A 170 -9.87 20.21 22.17
C GLN A 170 -9.37 20.89 20.89
N TYR A 171 -9.50 20.18 19.78
CA TYR A 171 -9.08 20.64 18.46
C TYR A 171 -10.26 20.51 17.50
N ARG A 172 -10.53 21.57 16.74
CA ARG A 172 -11.65 21.64 15.79
C ARG A 172 -11.13 21.74 14.37
N ASN A 173 -11.61 20.86 13.50
CA ASN A 173 -11.32 20.95 12.07
C ASN A 173 -12.24 21.98 11.37
N PRO A 174 -11.95 22.38 10.11
CA PRO A 174 -12.77 23.35 9.36
C PRO A 174 -14.23 22.90 9.12
N ARG A 175 -14.50 21.58 9.22
CA ARG A 175 -15.86 21.02 9.08
C ARG A 175 -16.63 20.96 10.41
N GLY A 176 -16.05 21.52 11.50
CA GLY A 176 -16.68 21.56 12.81
C GLY A 176 -16.51 20.31 13.67
N ARG A 177 -15.88 19.24 13.17
CA ARG A 177 -15.59 18.05 13.97
C ARG A 177 -14.56 18.36 15.03
N ILE A 178 -14.81 17.91 16.26
CA ILE A 178 -13.92 18.08 17.40
C ILE A 178 -13.27 16.73 17.74
N LEU A 179 -11.98 16.75 17.99
CA LEU A 179 -11.24 15.71 18.67
C LEU A 179 -10.66 16.24 19.97
N ALA A 180 -10.42 15.37 20.94
CA ALA A 180 -9.71 15.71 22.16
C ALA A 180 -8.35 15.02 22.18
N VAL A 181 -7.32 15.77 22.58
CA VAL A 181 -6.03 15.21 22.98
C VAL A 181 -6.05 15.12 24.48
N ILE A 182 -5.84 13.92 25.03
CA ILE A 182 -5.87 13.66 26.46
C ILE A 182 -4.60 12.95 26.89
N ARG A 183 -4.19 13.18 28.13
CA ARG A 183 -3.04 12.49 28.76
C ARG A 183 -3.55 11.46 29.75
N GLU A 184 -3.05 10.23 29.64
CA GLU A 184 -3.30 9.17 30.60
C GLU A 184 -1.95 8.65 31.16
N GLY A 185 -1.51 9.21 32.28
CA GLY A 185 -0.17 8.93 32.82
C GLY A 185 0.92 9.44 31.89
N ASP A 186 1.77 8.52 31.39
CA ASP A 186 2.84 8.81 30.45
C ASP A 186 2.44 8.55 28.98
N ARG A 187 1.14 8.44 28.70
CA ARG A 187 0.60 8.21 27.35
C ARG A 187 -0.19 9.42 26.88
N LEU A 188 -0.09 9.69 25.59
CA LEU A 188 -0.90 10.69 24.90
C LEU A 188 -1.92 9.99 24.00
N MET A 189 -3.18 10.37 24.13
CA MET A 189 -4.30 9.74 23.43
C MET A 189 -5.04 10.76 22.57
N ILE A 190 -5.58 10.32 21.46
CA ILE A 190 -6.62 11.04 20.68
C ILE A 190 -7.97 10.40 21.00
N GLU A 191 -8.95 11.23 21.36
CA GLU A 191 -10.33 10.80 21.55
C GLU A 191 -11.23 11.43 20.49
N VAL A 192 -11.94 10.56 19.76
CA VAL A 192 -12.92 10.97 18.73
C VAL A 192 -14.13 10.05 18.81
N GLY A 193 -15.31 10.60 18.92
CA GLY A 193 -16.55 9.81 18.93
C GLY A 193 -16.61 8.79 20.08
N GLY A 194 -15.95 9.08 21.21
CA GLY A 194 -15.89 8.19 22.38
C GLY A 194 -14.84 7.09 22.27
N GLN A 195 -14.12 6.99 21.17
CA GLN A 195 -13.00 6.05 21.02
C GLN A 195 -11.69 6.76 21.34
N LYS A 196 -10.84 6.10 22.13
CA LYS A 196 -9.50 6.57 22.49
C LYS A 196 -8.44 5.72 21.80
N VAL A 197 -7.50 6.38 21.13
CA VAL A 197 -6.37 5.73 20.47
C VAL A 197 -5.08 6.37 20.94
N GLU A 198 -4.11 5.55 21.33
CA GLU A 198 -2.79 6.02 21.74
C GLU A 198 -1.99 6.53 20.55
N ILE A 199 -1.29 7.65 20.73
CA ILE A 199 -0.34 8.18 19.76
C ILE A 199 1.08 8.16 20.35
N PHE A 200 2.04 7.81 19.48
CA PHE A 200 3.42 7.58 19.86
C PHE A 200 4.31 8.71 19.35
N PRO A 201 5.26 9.22 20.14
CA PRO A 201 6.15 10.29 19.71
C PRO A 201 7.16 9.80 18.66
N GLU A 202 7.30 10.51 17.55
CA GLU A 202 8.43 10.44 16.62
C GLU A 202 9.46 11.54 16.92
N SER A 203 8.99 12.65 17.50
CA SER A 203 9.78 13.74 18.08
C SER A 203 8.95 14.46 19.15
N GLU A 204 9.48 15.55 19.71
CA GLU A 204 8.72 16.37 20.67
C GLU A 204 7.40 16.91 20.11
N THR A 205 7.31 17.18 18.81
CA THR A 205 6.13 17.79 18.19
C THR A 205 5.42 16.90 17.18
N GLN A 206 6.00 15.75 16.85
CA GLN A 206 5.45 14.81 15.85
C GLN A 206 5.09 13.49 16.53
N PHE A 207 3.89 13.02 16.23
CA PHE A 207 3.33 11.79 16.80
C PHE A 207 2.68 10.96 15.68
N PHE A 208 2.50 9.67 15.90
CA PHE A 208 1.90 8.76 14.93
C PHE A 208 1.03 7.70 15.61
N PHE A 209 0.13 7.09 14.83
CA PHE A 209 -0.59 5.89 15.24
C PHE A 209 0.20 4.65 14.80
N LYS A 210 0.22 3.59 15.60
CA LYS A 210 0.93 2.33 15.24
C LYS A 210 0.25 1.57 14.11
N GLU A 211 -1.08 1.61 14.08
CA GLU A 211 -1.90 0.89 13.12
C GLU A 211 -2.15 1.66 11.83
N ASP A 212 -1.77 2.94 11.78
CA ASP A 212 -2.03 3.82 10.66
C ASP A 212 -0.82 4.70 10.40
N ASP A 213 -0.50 4.97 9.14
CA ASP A 213 0.65 5.82 8.75
C ASP A 213 0.30 7.33 8.78
N VAL A 214 -0.61 7.70 9.67
CA VAL A 214 -0.98 9.09 9.90
C VAL A 214 0.06 9.76 10.78
N LEU A 215 0.58 10.90 10.33
CA LEU A 215 1.47 11.77 11.10
C LEU A 215 0.69 12.95 11.69
N LEU A 216 0.79 13.11 12.99
CA LEU A 216 0.23 14.20 13.75
C LEU A 216 1.32 15.20 14.12
N VAL A 217 1.18 16.48 13.73
CA VAL A 217 2.16 17.52 14.00
C VAL A 217 1.52 18.62 14.85
N PHE A 218 1.98 18.78 16.08
CA PHE A 218 1.58 19.89 16.93
C PHE A 218 2.37 21.16 16.58
N VAL A 219 1.64 22.21 16.24
CA VAL A 219 2.22 23.50 15.86
C VAL A 219 2.14 24.46 17.04
N LYS A 220 3.29 25.05 17.37
CA LYS A 220 3.42 26.06 18.43
C LYS A 220 3.47 27.48 17.82
N ASP A 221 2.93 28.46 18.57
CA ASP A 221 3.09 29.87 18.27
C ASP A 221 4.49 30.38 18.72
N GLU A 222 4.74 31.66 18.50
CA GLU A 222 6.01 32.33 18.90
C GLU A 222 6.26 32.31 20.41
N GLN A 223 5.20 32.13 21.21
CA GLN A 223 5.29 32.00 22.66
C GLN A 223 5.43 30.55 23.13
N GLY A 224 5.56 29.60 22.21
CA GLY A 224 5.70 28.18 22.49
C GLY A 224 4.40 27.46 22.85
N ARG A 225 3.22 28.11 22.73
CA ARG A 225 1.92 27.50 23.02
C ARG A 225 1.42 26.72 21.81
N VAL A 226 0.89 25.54 22.05
CA VAL A 226 0.30 24.71 21.00
C VAL A 226 -1.03 25.35 20.52
N VAL A 227 -1.11 25.68 19.25
CA VAL A 227 -2.25 26.37 18.65
C VAL A 227 -2.99 25.54 17.60
N ARG A 228 -2.31 24.55 17.01
CA ARG A 228 -2.89 23.68 15.97
C ARG A 228 -2.35 22.27 16.05
N LEU A 229 -3.15 21.36 15.54
CA LEU A 229 -2.77 19.99 15.21
C LEU A 229 -2.92 19.81 13.70
N ILE A 230 -1.87 19.37 13.03
CA ILE A 230 -1.89 19.02 11.60
C ILE A 230 -1.89 17.51 11.50
N ASN A 231 -2.93 16.97 10.88
CA ASN A 231 -3.09 15.57 10.59
C ASN A 231 -2.71 15.33 9.13
N ARG A 232 -1.59 14.67 8.89
CA ARG A 232 -1.08 14.32 7.55
C ARG A 232 -1.36 12.84 7.31
N ARG A 233 -2.18 12.57 6.32
CA ARG A 233 -2.54 11.21 5.92
C ARG A 233 -1.63 10.74 4.80
N PRO A 234 -1.41 9.42 4.68
CA PRO A 234 -0.59 8.84 3.62
C PRO A 234 -1.08 9.15 2.20
N ASN A 235 -2.40 9.36 2.01
CA ASN A 235 -2.98 9.77 0.70
C ASN A 235 -2.68 11.22 0.29
N GLY A 236 -1.86 11.93 1.08
CA GLY A 236 -1.52 13.34 0.86
C GLY A 236 -2.53 14.33 1.43
N ASP A 237 -3.66 13.86 2.01
CA ASP A 237 -4.61 14.74 2.68
C ASP A 237 -3.98 15.36 3.91
N VAL A 238 -4.18 16.67 4.05
CA VAL A 238 -3.76 17.42 5.22
C VAL A 238 -4.99 18.08 5.86
N VAL A 239 -5.31 17.67 7.08
CA VAL A 239 -6.36 18.30 7.88
C VAL A 239 -5.70 19.13 8.96
N GLN A 240 -6.03 20.42 9.02
CA GLN A 240 -5.60 21.32 10.09
C GLN A 240 -6.72 21.50 11.10
N GLU A 241 -6.39 21.31 12.36
CA GLU A 241 -7.32 21.41 13.47
C GLU A 241 -6.83 22.51 14.43
N THR A 242 -7.67 23.51 14.69
CA THR A 242 -7.34 24.61 15.59
C THR A 242 -7.63 24.21 17.02
N LYS A 243 -6.69 24.45 17.94
CA LYS A 243 -6.90 24.28 19.37
C LYS A 243 -7.91 25.29 19.87
N ILE A 244 -8.98 24.83 20.51
CA ILE A 244 -10.09 25.68 20.99
C ILE A 244 -10.23 25.69 22.51
N LYS A 245 -9.61 24.73 23.21
CA LYS A 245 -9.61 24.63 24.65
C LYS A 245 -8.41 23.83 25.14
#